data_a13ca14b746a09a16a91813e33c5167b
#
_entry.id   a13ca14b746a09a16a91813e33c5167b
#
_cell.length_a   1.000
_cell.length_b   1.000
_cell.length_c   1.000
_cell.angle_alpha   90.00
_cell.angle_beta   90.00
_cell.angle_gamma   90.00
#
_symmetry.space_group_name_H-M   'P 1'
#
loop_
_entity.id
_entity.type
_entity.pdbx_description
1 polymer ?
#
loop_
_entity_poly.entity_id
_entity_poly.type
_entity_poly.pdbx_seq_one_letter_code
_entity_poly.pdbx_strand_id
1 'polypeptide(L)'
;MNWEFMLPVKLVFGTGKHNELKKYIDEIGGKKGVLVCSRSFAKNGLAQRFVELSEGRLTEIFSDIRPNPTTDNVNDCVQLMRSINADFAVALGGGSPMDCCKAACAIAKGNDKIEAYHTMGKPVSASEAIPMIAITTTSGTASEVTNISVLTDTAKNLKQPMNDNAMYPKIAIIDPQLTLTVPPSITASTGLDVLSHAIESYWSTLNQPICSACSVYSARLVFEWLEKAYNEPDNLTAREKMAEASIVAGVAFSHPRTTGSHACSFPLTNIYGLPHGEACAFTLDYFVKFNADNADKDGRLKAFAADCGFGSAYEMAEKISQMKHNLGMKTRLSEIGCTTDEQIKELTQKSMSMLMKRNPVELTQNDIYEMYVSLK
;
A
#
# COMPACT_ATOMS: atom_id res chain seq x y z
N MET A 1 -24.52 8.66 13.06
CA MET A 1 -23.15 8.52 12.53
C MET A 1 -23.03 9.44 11.31
N ASN A 2 -22.06 10.34 11.28
CA ASN A 2 -21.81 11.22 10.13
C ASN A 2 -20.52 10.77 9.45
N TRP A 3 -20.55 10.58 8.13
CA TRP A 3 -19.38 10.16 7.35
C TRP A 3 -19.46 10.72 5.92
N GLU A 4 -18.31 10.85 5.30
CA GLU A 4 -18.16 11.25 3.91
C GLU A 4 -17.25 10.22 3.22
N PHE A 5 -17.55 9.89 1.97
CA PHE A 5 -16.76 8.98 1.15
C PHE A 5 -16.48 9.59 -0.22
N MET A 6 -15.21 9.63 -0.61
CA MET A 6 -14.79 10.12 -1.91
C MET A 6 -13.73 9.19 -2.50
N LEU A 7 -13.91 8.77 -3.74
CA LEU A 7 -12.93 8.04 -4.54
C LEU A 7 -12.92 8.60 -5.97
N PRO A 8 -12.11 9.63 -6.28
CA PRO A 8 -12.14 10.29 -7.58
C PRO A 8 -11.26 9.60 -8.64
N VAL A 9 -11.09 8.29 -8.54
CA VAL A 9 -10.24 7.48 -9.43
C VAL A 9 -11.11 6.59 -10.31
N LYS A 10 -10.93 6.66 -11.63
CA LYS A 10 -11.54 5.70 -12.55
C LYS A 10 -10.78 4.38 -12.48
N LEU A 11 -11.47 3.31 -12.09
CA LEU A 11 -10.91 1.96 -12.02
C LEU A 11 -11.14 1.23 -13.34
N VAL A 12 -10.06 0.68 -13.90
CA VAL A 12 -10.07 -0.15 -15.11
C VAL A 12 -9.46 -1.49 -14.76
N PHE A 13 -10.29 -2.50 -14.59
CA PHE A 13 -9.88 -3.83 -14.17
C PHE A 13 -10.06 -4.85 -15.30
N GLY A 14 -9.08 -5.74 -15.45
CA GLY A 14 -9.19 -6.91 -16.33
C GLY A 14 -7.92 -7.23 -17.11
N THR A 15 -7.84 -8.49 -17.52
CA THR A 15 -6.74 -9.05 -18.30
C THR A 15 -6.59 -8.36 -19.65
N GLY A 16 -5.38 -7.90 -19.98
CA GLY A 16 -5.07 -7.19 -21.23
C GLY A 16 -5.39 -5.70 -21.22
N LYS A 17 -5.93 -5.14 -20.14
CA LYS A 17 -6.33 -3.73 -20.06
C LYS A 17 -5.16 -2.75 -20.18
N HIS A 18 -3.95 -3.14 -19.82
CA HIS A 18 -2.77 -2.32 -20.02
C HIS A 18 -2.49 -1.99 -21.49
N ASN A 19 -2.95 -2.83 -22.43
CA ASN A 19 -2.77 -2.59 -23.88
C ASN A 19 -3.64 -1.42 -24.39
N GLU A 20 -4.66 -0.99 -23.63
CA GLU A 20 -5.50 0.15 -23.96
C GLU A 20 -4.90 1.50 -23.47
N LEU A 21 -3.62 1.55 -23.05
CA LEU A 21 -3.01 2.72 -22.42
C LEU A 21 -3.22 4.01 -23.19
N LYS A 22 -3.02 3.99 -24.51
CA LYS A 22 -3.21 5.17 -25.39
C LYS A 22 -4.60 5.80 -25.25
N LYS A 23 -5.65 4.98 -25.21
CA LYS A 23 -7.04 5.41 -24.99
C LYS A 23 -7.19 6.20 -23.69
N TYR A 24 -6.56 5.73 -22.61
CA TYR A 24 -6.65 6.38 -21.31
C TYR A 24 -5.80 7.65 -21.22
N ILE A 25 -4.67 7.71 -21.95
CA ILE A 25 -3.90 8.93 -22.10
C ILE A 25 -4.72 9.99 -22.85
N ASP A 26 -5.41 9.60 -23.93
CA ASP A 26 -6.29 10.53 -24.67
C ASP A 26 -7.47 11.00 -23.83
N GLU A 27 -8.03 10.13 -22.97
CA GLU A 27 -9.14 10.48 -22.07
C GLU A 27 -8.76 11.58 -21.06
N ILE A 28 -7.51 11.57 -20.56
CA ILE A 28 -7.02 12.64 -19.68
C ILE A 28 -6.45 13.84 -20.42
N GLY A 29 -6.46 13.81 -21.75
CA GLY A 29 -5.93 14.88 -22.62
C GLY A 29 -4.41 14.97 -22.66
N GLY A 30 -3.69 13.90 -22.28
CA GLY A 30 -2.23 13.86 -22.21
C GLY A 30 -1.56 13.95 -23.56
N LYS A 31 -0.56 14.82 -23.71
CA LYS A 31 0.18 15.03 -24.94
C LYS A 31 1.65 14.67 -24.82
N LYS A 32 2.28 15.00 -23.71
CA LYS A 32 3.69 14.75 -23.45
C LYS A 32 3.92 14.32 -22.00
N GLY A 33 4.28 13.08 -21.80
CA GLY A 33 4.34 12.48 -20.46
C GLY A 33 5.64 11.77 -20.13
N VAL A 34 5.79 11.46 -18.83
CA VAL A 34 6.88 10.68 -18.27
C VAL A 34 6.33 9.32 -17.79
N LEU A 35 7.02 8.22 -18.15
CA LEU A 35 6.80 6.92 -17.53
C LEU A 35 7.69 6.79 -16.29
N VAL A 36 7.07 6.63 -15.13
CA VAL A 36 7.74 6.44 -13.84
C VAL A 36 7.66 4.98 -13.44
N CYS A 37 8.79 4.27 -13.34
CA CYS A 37 8.82 2.83 -13.09
C CYS A 37 10.04 2.39 -12.29
N SER A 38 10.12 1.09 -11.94
CA SER A 38 11.31 0.53 -11.30
C SER A 38 12.45 0.35 -12.31
N ARG A 39 13.70 0.38 -11.81
CA ARG A 39 14.90 0.07 -12.63
C ARG A 39 14.82 -1.30 -13.32
N SER A 40 14.18 -2.29 -12.71
CA SER A 40 14.03 -3.62 -13.30
C SER A 40 13.17 -3.57 -14.56
N PHE A 41 12.10 -2.78 -14.59
CA PHE A 41 11.23 -2.64 -15.75
C PHE A 41 11.88 -1.87 -16.89
N ALA A 42 12.74 -0.90 -16.57
CA ALA A 42 13.56 -0.24 -17.59
C ALA A 42 14.59 -1.19 -18.23
N LYS A 43 15.15 -2.13 -17.43
CA LYS A 43 16.18 -3.07 -17.91
C LYS A 43 15.61 -4.27 -18.67
N ASN A 44 14.42 -4.77 -18.30
CA ASN A 44 13.84 -5.96 -18.91
C ASN A 44 12.95 -5.67 -20.13
N GLY A 45 12.85 -4.41 -20.56
CA GLY A 45 12.09 -4.00 -21.74
C GLY A 45 10.61 -3.70 -21.47
N LEU A 46 10.08 -3.97 -20.28
CA LEU A 46 8.67 -3.68 -19.99
C LEU A 46 8.36 -2.19 -20.10
N ALA A 47 9.23 -1.32 -19.59
CA ALA A 47 9.05 0.13 -19.70
C ALA A 47 8.98 0.59 -21.16
N GLN A 48 9.86 0.04 -22.02
CA GLN A 48 9.87 0.35 -23.46
C GLN A 48 8.56 -0.06 -24.13
N ARG A 49 8.01 -1.24 -23.78
CA ARG A 49 6.69 -1.65 -24.28
C ARG A 49 5.59 -0.64 -23.92
N PHE A 50 5.59 -0.06 -22.73
CA PHE A 50 4.61 0.95 -22.34
C PHE A 50 4.82 2.28 -23.08
N VAL A 51 6.06 2.64 -23.40
CA VAL A 51 6.35 3.77 -24.28
C VAL A 51 5.75 3.55 -25.67
N GLU A 52 5.91 2.35 -26.24
CA GLU A 52 5.33 1.98 -27.53
C GLU A 52 3.78 2.01 -27.50
N LEU A 53 3.16 1.44 -26.44
CA LEU A 53 1.71 1.46 -26.23
C LEU A 53 1.13 2.88 -26.10
N SER A 54 1.97 3.87 -25.77
CA SER A 54 1.57 5.27 -25.68
C SER A 54 1.51 6.00 -27.02
N GLU A 55 1.99 5.37 -28.10
CA GLU A 55 2.08 5.97 -29.45
C GLU A 55 2.75 7.36 -29.44
N GLY A 56 3.90 7.47 -28.78
CA GLY A 56 4.70 8.68 -28.70
C GLY A 56 4.25 9.72 -27.67
N ARG A 57 3.26 9.40 -26.82
CA ARG A 57 2.84 10.30 -25.73
C ARG A 57 3.79 10.26 -24.54
N LEU A 58 4.38 9.10 -24.23
CA LEU A 58 5.44 8.95 -23.24
C LEU A 58 6.78 9.18 -23.92
N THR A 59 7.45 10.27 -23.59
CA THR A 59 8.68 10.71 -24.25
C THR A 59 9.93 10.45 -23.41
N GLU A 60 9.77 10.24 -22.10
CA GLU A 60 10.86 9.99 -21.16
C GLU A 60 10.49 8.87 -20.17
N ILE A 61 11.52 8.18 -19.67
CA ILE A 61 11.40 7.15 -18.62
C ILE A 61 12.20 7.62 -17.40
N PHE A 62 11.54 7.73 -16.26
CA PHE A 62 12.17 7.90 -14.95
C PHE A 62 12.17 6.59 -14.19
N SER A 63 13.35 5.99 -13.96
CA SER A 63 13.44 4.68 -13.32
C SER A 63 14.43 4.63 -12.14
N ASP A 64 15.05 5.75 -11.79
CA ASP A 64 15.97 5.82 -10.66
C ASP A 64 15.22 5.98 -9.33
N ILE A 65 14.46 4.95 -8.97
CA ILE A 65 13.64 4.92 -7.76
C ILE A 65 14.16 3.81 -6.85
N ARG A 66 14.45 4.19 -5.61
CA ARG A 66 14.81 3.23 -4.55
C ARG A 66 13.55 2.57 -3.98
N PRO A 67 13.64 1.32 -3.48
CA PRO A 67 12.64 0.81 -2.57
C PRO A 67 12.47 1.79 -1.39
N ASN A 68 11.21 2.09 -1.00
CA ASN A 68 10.89 3.21 -0.10
C ASN A 68 11.41 4.54 -0.67
N PRO A 69 10.68 5.18 -1.61
CA PRO A 69 11.17 6.32 -2.37
C PRO A 69 11.53 7.49 -1.45
N THR A 70 12.58 8.21 -1.85
CA THR A 70 13.08 9.35 -1.10
C THR A 70 12.56 10.67 -1.67
N THR A 71 12.66 11.73 -0.87
CA THR A 71 12.41 13.10 -1.34
C THR A 71 13.31 13.46 -2.52
N ASP A 72 14.55 12.98 -2.54
CA ASP A 72 15.45 13.18 -3.68
C ASP A 72 14.92 12.54 -4.95
N ASN A 73 14.43 11.28 -4.89
CA ASN A 73 13.83 10.61 -6.05
C ASN A 73 12.65 11.42 -6.62
N VAL A 74 11.82 11.99 -5.75
CA VAL A 74 10.70 12.84 -6.17
C VAL A 74 11.20 14.12 -6.84
N ASN A 75 12.17 14.81 -6.24
CA ASN A 75 12.72 16.04 -6.79
C ASN A 75 13.37 15.82 -8.17
N ASP A 76 14.10 14.72 -8.36
CA ASP A 76 14.71 14.37 -9.65
C ASP A 76 13.63 14.07 -10.71
N CYS A 77 12.58 13.34 -10.31
CA CYS A 77 11.42 13.08 -11.18
C CYS A 77 10.71 14.38 -11.59
N VAL A 78 10.51 15.31 -10.66
CA VAL A 78 9.94 16.65 -10.92
C VAL A 78 10.82 17.45 -11.88
N GLN A 79 12.14 17.42 -11.72
CA GLN A 79 13.06 18.10 -12.64
C GLN A 79 12.91 17.56 -14.06
N LEU A 80 12.84 16.24 -14.23
CA LEU A 80 12.60 15.63 -15.54
C LEU A 80 11.24 16.07 -16.11
N MET A 81 10.15 16.01 -15.34
CA MET A 81 8.83 16.46 -15.78
C MET A 81 8.84 17.92 -16.25
N ARG A 82 9.49 18.81 -15.50
CA ARG A 82 9.61 20.23 -15.84
C ARG A 82 10.47 20.46 -17.09
N SER A 83 11.59 19.75 -17.24
CA SER A 83 12.52 19.91 -18.37
C SER A 83 11.87 19.65 -19.73
N ILE A 84 10.90 18.74 -19.76
CA ILE A 84 10.16 18.41 -20.99
C ILE A 84 8.79 19.09 -21.07
N ASN A 85 8.38 19.90 -20.07
CA ASN A 85 7.03 20.43 -19.94
C ASN A 85 5.97 19.31 -19.95
N ALA A 86 6.14 18.28 -19.16
CA ALA A 86 5.19 17.17 -19.07
C ALA A 86 3.81 17.66 -18.62
N ASP A 87 2.76 17.19 -19.28
CA ASP A 87 1.37 17.51 -18.96
C ASP A 87 0.62 16.33 -18.32
N PHE A 88 1.24 15.14 -18.23
CA PHE A 88 0.78 13.97 -17.50
C PHE A 88 1.94 13.06 -17.11
N ALA A 89 1.68 12.06 -16.28
CA ALA A 89 2.59 10.95 -16.04
C ALA A 89 1.87 9.60 -15.96
N VAL A 90 2.61 8.52 -16.21
CA VAL A 90 2.18 7.15 -16.00
C VAL A 90 3.08 6.51 -14.96
N ALA A 91 2.53 6.00 -13.86
CA ALA A 91 3.28 5.16 -12.93
C ALA A 91 3.07 3.68 -13.29
N LEU A 92 4.15 2.94 -13.43
CA LEU A 92 4.16 1.50 -13.69
C LEU A 92 4.93 0.79 -12.58
N GLY A 93 4.22 0.03 -11.74
CA GLY A 93 4.88 -0.72 -10.67
C GLY A 93 4.02 -0.98 -9.44
N GLY A 94 4.67 -1.28 -8.32
CA GLY A 94 4.07 -1.35 -7.00
C GLY A 94 4.11 0.01 -6.29
N GLY A 95 4.07 0.00 -4.95
CA GLY A 95 3.99 1.22 -4.13
C GLY A 95 5.08 2.26 -4.40
N SER A 96 6.37 1.86 -4.50
CA SER A 96 7.46 2.82 -4.61
C SER A 96 7.43 3.70 -5.87
N PRO A 97 7.27 3.17 -7.10
CA PRO A 97 7.07 4.00 -8.29
C PRO A 97 5.79 4.85 -8.22
N MET A 98 4.71 4.29 -7.64
CA MET A 98 3.45 5.03 -7.51
C MET A 98 3.57 6.21 -6.57
N ASP A 99 4.16 6.01 -5.39
CA ASP A 99 4.33 7.05 -4.40
C ASP A 99 5.25 8.18 -4.90
N CYS A 100 6.35 7.81 -5.56
CA CYS A 100 7.22 8.79 -6.22
C CYS A 100 6.47 9.59 -7.29
N CYS A 101 5.73 8.92 -8.17
CA CYS A 101 4.98 9.56 -9.25
C CYS A 101 3.86 10.47 -8.74
N LYS A 102 3.09 10.03 -7.72
CA LYS A 102 2.04 10.83 -7.09
C LYS A 102 2.58 12.15 -6.54
N ALA A 103 3.64 12.06 -5.73
CA ALA A 103 4.26 13.23 -5.14
C ALA A 103 4.86 14.15 -6.21
N ALA A 104 5.52 13.58 -7.23
CA ALA A 104 6.07 14.35 -8.33
C ALA A 104 4.97 15.06 -9.15
N CYS A 105 3.90 14.35 -9.50
CA CYS A 105 2.76 14.92 -10.24
C CYS A 105 2.08 16.04 -9.47
N ALA A 106 1.97 15.91 -8.14
CA ALA A 106 1.30 16.90 -7.29
C ALA A 106 1.98 18.28 -7.35
N ILE A 107 3.29 18.33 -7.57
CA ILE A 107 4.08 19.58 -7.55
C ILE A 107 4.78 19.90 -8.88
N ALA A 108 4.46 19.17 -9.94
CA ALA A 108 5.19 19.24 -11.22
C ALA A 108 5.25 20.66 -11.82
N LYS A 109 4.18 21.45 -11.69
CA LYS A 109 4.09 22.84 -12.18
C LYS A 109 4.46 23.90 -11.14
N GLY A 110 4.67 23.51 -9.89
CA GLY A 110 5.14 24.40 -8.83
C GLY A 110 6.63 24.72 -8.94
N ASN A 111 7.16 25.51 -8.00
CA ASN A 111 8.58 25.88 -7.96
C ASN A 111 9.34 25.24 -6.80
N ASP A 112 8.62 24.77 -5.79
CA ASP A 112 9.24 24.23 -4.59
C ASP A 112 9.70 22.78 -4.75
N LYS A 113 10.56 22.35 -3.84
CA LYS A 113 10.94 20.96 -3.65
C LYS A 113 9.89 20.24 -2.80
N ILE A 114 9.84 18.91 -2.89
CA ILE A 114 8.85 18.09 -2.18
C ILE A 114 8.93 18.24 -0.66
N GLU A 115 10.08 18.58 -0.09
CA GLU A 115 10.27 18.78 1.36
C GLU A 115 9.40 19.91 1.91
N ALA A 116 9.09 20.94 1.09
CA ALA A 116 8.17 22.01 1.48
C ALA A 116 6.76 21.48 1.79
N TYR A 117 6.34 20.46 1.07
CA TYR A 117 5.02 19.83 1.21
C TYR A 117 5.04 18.67 2.20
N HIS A 118 6.01 17.77 2.04
CA HIS A 118 6.13 16.55 2.83
C HIS A 118 6.52 16.82 4.29
N THR A 119 7.55 17.65 4.49
CA THR A 119 8.14 17.83 5.82
C THR A 119 7.72 19.13 6.50
N MET A 120 7.46 20.19 5.73
CA MET A 120 7.05 21.49 6.24
C MET A 120 5.53 21.72 6.21
N GLY A 121 4.77 20.80 5.59
CA GLY A 121 3.31 20.81 5.61
C GLY A 121 2.65 21.88 4.72
N LYS A 122 3.37 22.42 3.71
CA LYS A 122 2.75 23.30 2.72
C LYS A 122 1.62 22.55 2.00
N PRO A 123 0.41 23.11 1.88
CA PRO A 123 -0.65 22.46 1.11
C PRO A 123 -0.32 22.47 -0.38
N VAL A 124 -0.70 21.39 -1.08
CA VAL A 124 -0.56 21.31 -2.54
C VAL A 124 -1.65 22.15 -3.21
N SER A 125 -1.26 22.97 -4.18
CA SER A 125 -2.24 23.66 -5.02
C SER A 125 -2.65 22.79 -6.20
N ALA A 126 -3.94 22.68 -6.47
CA ALA A 126 -4.44 21.95 -7.65
C ALA A 126 -3.87 22.48 -8.97
N SER A 127 -3.48 23.75 -9.04
CA SER A 127 -2.84 24.35 -10.22
C SER A 127 -1.39 23.88 -10.42
N GLU A 128 -0.74 23.37 -9.38
CA GLU A 128 0.63 22.83 -9.45
C GLU A 128 0.67 21.37 -9.95
N ALA A 129 -0.46 20.67 -9.90
CA ALA A 129 -0.55 19.26 -10.23
C ALA A 129 -0.74 19.00 -11.73
N ILE A 130 -0.22 17.85 -12.18
CA ILE A 130 -0.54 17.22 -13.47
C ILE A 130 -1.27 15.91 -13.25
N PRO A 131 -2.14 15.46 -14.19
CA PRO A 131 -2.84 14.20 -14.07
C PRO A 131 -1.89 13.00 -14.15
N MET A 132 -2.24 11.91 -13.45
CA MET A 132 -1.51 10.67 -13.43
C MET A 132 -2.41 9.49 -13.80
N ILE A 133 -1.88 8.53 -14.56
CA ILE A 133 -2.42 7.17 -14.73
C ILE A 133 -1.55 6.21 -13.90
N ALA A 134 -2.18 5.41 -13.07
CA ALA A 134 -1.51 4.38 -12.28
C ALA A 134 -1.72 3.00 -12.91
N ILE A 135 -0.64 2.24 -13.10
CA ILE A 135 -0.68 0.85 -13.62
C ILE A 135 0.02 -0.02 -12.58
N THR A 136 -0.78 -0.78 -11.83
CA THR A 136 -0.22 -1.62 -10.77
C THR A 136 0.35 -2.93 -11.33
N THR A 137 1.45 -3.39 -10.75
CA THR A 137 2.08 -4.67 -11.07
C THR A 137 2.18 -5.61 -9.86
N THR A 138 1.62 -5.19 -8.73
CA THR A 138 1.56 -5.98 -7.48
C THR A 138 0.17 -5.87 -6.88
N SER A 139 -0.27 -6.91 -6.18
CA SER A 139 -1.51 -6.91 -5.42
C SER A 139 -1.17 -6.72 -3.94
N GLY A 140 -1.22 -5.47 -3.46
CA GLY A 140 -0.76 -5.16 -2.10
C GLY A 140 -1.14 -3.76 -1.62
N THR A 141 -0.32 -2.78 -1.92
CA THR A 141 -0.41 -1.42 -1.36
C THR A 141 -1.66 -0.65 -1.72
N ALA A 142 -2.33 -1.02 -2.82
CA ALA A 142 -3.43 -0.28 -3.41
C ALA A 142 -3.15 1.23 -3.59
N SER A 143 -1.86 1.58 -3.81
CA SER A 143 -1.45 2.98 -3.98
C SER A 143 -2.13 3.64 -5.17
N GLU A 144 -2.55 2.87 -6.17
CA GLU A 144 -3.27 3.30 -7.37
C GLU A 144 -4.66 3.90 -7.11
N VAL A 145 -5.23 3.71 -5.91
CA VAL A 145 -6.54 4.26 -5.53
C VAL A 145 -6.50 5.19 -4.33
N THR A 146 -5.32 5.53 -3.86
CA THR A 146 -5.17 6.39 -2.67
C THR A 146 -4.52 7.72 -3.00
N ASN A 147 -4.74 8.70 -2.12
CA ASN A 147 -4.09 10.01 -2.13
C ASN A 147 -2.87 10.07 -1.21
N ILE A 148 -2.27 8.91 -0.90
CA ILE A 148 -1.14 8.78 0.03
C ILE A 148 0.14 8.53 -0.76
N SER A 149 1.21 9.20 -0.40
CA SER A 149 2.58 8.91 -0.82
C SER A 149 3.46 8.79 0.42
N VAL A 150 4.12 7.66 0.60
CA VAL A 150 5.04 7.42 1.73
C VAL A 150 6.46 7.65 1.26
N LEU A 151 7.09 8.70 1.78
CA LEU A 151 8.43 9.13 1.39
C LEU A 151 9.39 9.10 2.57
N THR A 152 10.68 8.93 2.25
CA THR A 152 11.77 9.06 3.20
C THR A 152 12.51 10.39 2.95
N ASP A 153 12.43 11.32 3.90
CA ASP A 153 13.30 12.49 3.94
C ASP A 153 14.69 12.03 4.42
N THR A 154 15.63 11.96 3.50
CA THR A 154 16.99 11.46 3.77
C THR A 154 17.79 12.38 4.67
N ALA A 155 17.54 13.69 4.63
CA ALA A 155 18.22 14.69 5.46
C ALA A 155 17.80 14.58 6.92
N LYS A 156 16.54 14.20 7.19
CA LYS A 156 15.98 14.03 8.53
C LYS A 156 15.90 12.58 9.00
N ASN A 157 16.26 11.64 8.13
CA ASN A 157 16.07 10.20 8.36
C ASN A 157 14.63 9.87 8.83
N LEU A 158 13.65 10.49 8.18
CA LEU A 158 12.24 10.42 8.56
C LEU A 158 11.40 9.84 7.42
N LYS A 159 10.80 8.69 7.65
CA LYS A 159 9.81 8.08 6.74
C LYS A 159 8.42 8.38 7.26
N GLN A 160 7.62 9.07 6.45
CA GLN A 160 6.25 9.42 6.82
C GLN A 160 5.34 9.54 5.60
N PRO A 161 4.02 9.33 5.77
CA PRO A 161 3.06 9.57 4.71
C PRO A 161 2.80 11.07 4.48
N MET A 162 2.62 11.43 3.24
CA MET A 162 2.02 12.67 2.78
C MET A 162 0.65 12.36 2.18
N ASN A 163 -0.36 13.15 2.49
CA ASN A 163 -1.74 12.98 2.01
C ASN A 163 -2.23 14.28 1.37
N ASP A 164 -2.63 14.22 0.11
CA ASP A 164 -3.27 15.35 -0.56
C ASP A 164 -4.17 14.86 -1.69
N ASN A 165 -5.32 15.50 -1.90
CA ASN A 165 -6.26 15.11 -2.95
C ASN A 165 -5.70 15.28 -4.36
N ALA A 166 -4.70 16.15 -4.56
CA ALA A 166 -3.99 16.30 -5.83
C ALA A 166 -3.16 15.04 -6.21
N MET A 167 -2.90 14.15 -5.25
CA MET A 167 -2.17 12.89 -5.47
C MET A 167 -3.07 11.71 -5.91
N TYR A 168 -4.38 11.87 -5.95
CA TYR A 168 -5.21 10.82 -6.53
C TYR A 168 -4.89 10.63 -8.02
N PRO A 169 -4.59 9.41 -8.48
CA PRO A 169 -4.56 9.11 -9.91
C PRO A 169 -5.91 9.45 -10.57
N LYS A 170 -5.91 9.88 -11.81
CA LYS A 170 -7.15 10.05 -12.57
C LYS A 170 -7.72 8.71 -13.01
N ILE A 171 -6.83 7.79 -13.40
CA ILE A 171 -7.18 6.43 -13.84
C ILE A 171 -6.21 5.45 -13.21
N ALA A 172 -6.74 4.34 -12.70
CA ALA A 172 -5.99 3.18 -12.25
C ALA A 172 -6.28 2.01 -13.19
N ILE A 173 -5.25 1.42 -13.78
CA ILE A 173 -5.32 0.23 -14.63
C ILE A 173 -4.79 -0.95 -13.81
N ILE A 174 -5.67 -1.90 -13.55
CA ILE A 174 -5.39 -3.11 -12.79
C ILE A 174 -5.48 -4.29 -13.76
N ASP A 175 -4.33 -4.74 -14.23
CA ASP A 175 -4.22 -5.87 -15.15
C ASP A 175 -3.52 -7.04 -14.48
N PRO A 176 -4.24 -8.13 -14.15
CA PRO A 176 -3.66 -9.28 -13.46
C PRO A 176 -2.48 -9.93 -14.20
N GLN A 177 -2.40 -9.82 -15.53
CA GLN A 177 -1.26 -10.33 -16.30
C GLN A 177 0.07 -9.70 -15.88
N LEU A 178 0.06 -8.44 -15.45
CA LEU A 178 1.27 -7.76 -15.01
C LEU A 178 1.80 -8.28 -13.67
N THR A 179 1.01 -9.09 -12.97
CA THR A 179 1.40 -9.71 -11.68
C THR A 179 1.99 -11.11 -11.83
N LEU A 180 1.91 -11.74 -13.01
CA LEU A 180 2.39 -13.12 -13.24
C LEU A 180 3.90 -13.29 -13.00
N THR A 181 4.67 -12.22 -13.18
CA THR A 181 6.14 -12.24 -12.96
C THR A 181 6.55 -11.89 -11.53
N VAL A 182 5.58 -11.63 -10.64
CA VAL A 182 5.86 -11.29 -9.25
C VAL A 182 6.35 -12.54 -8.50
N PRO A 183 7.54 -12.49 -7.87
CA PRO A 183 8.06 -13.62 -7.09
C PRO A 183 7.13 -14.03 -5.95
N PRO A 184 7.11 -15.34 -5.58
CA PRO A 184 6.26 -15.83 -4.48
C PRO A 184 6.46 -15.06 -3.16
N SER A 185 7.69 -14.72 -2.79
CA SER A 185 7.95 -13.94 -1.56
C SER A 185 7.30 -12.55 -1.57
N ILE A 186 7.27 -11.89 -2.73
CA ILE A 186 6.58 -10.60 -2.88
C ILE A 186 5.06 -10.82 -2.89
N THR A 187 4.56 -11.87 -3.57
CA THR A 187 3.14 -12.24 -3.53
C THR A 187 2.67 -12.46 -2.09
N ALA A 188 3.43 -13.19 -1.28
CA ALA A 188 3.12 -13.45 0.12
C ALA A 188 3.07 -12.14 0.95
N SER A 189 4.15 -11.35 0.89
CA SER A 189 4.23 -10.09 1.64
C SER A 189 3.11 -9.13 1.23
N THR A 190 2.92 -8.89 -0.07
CA THR A 190 1.90 -7.94 -0.54
C THR A 190 0.48 -8.44 -0.30
N GLY A 191 0.23 -9.74 -0.42
CA GLY A 191 -1.09 -10.31 -0.13
C GLY A 191 -1.46 -10.25 1.36
N LEU A 192 -0.50 -10.41 2.26
CA LEU A 192 -0.70 -10.20 3.69
C LEU A 192 -0.89 -8.71 4.04
N ASP A 193 -0.30 -7.79 3.26
CA ASP A 193 -0.57 -6.36 3.35
C ASP A 193 -2.04 -6.05 3.02
N VAL A 194 -2.57 -6.67 1.94
CA VAL A 194 -4.01 -6.59 1.60
C VAL A 194 -4.88 -7.04 2.77
N LEU A 195 -4.54 -8.16 3.40
CA LEU A 195 -5.29 -8.67 4.55
C LEU A 195 -5.24 -7.70 5.73
N SER A 196 -4.05 -7.14 6.00
CA SER A 196 -3.87 -6.14 7.05
C SER A 196 -4.70 -4.88 6.79
N HIS A 197 -4.70 -4.38 5.56
CA HIS A 197 -5.54 -3.25 5.14
C HIS A 197 -7.04 -3.53 5.37
N ALA A 198 -7.52 -4.71 4.93
CA ALA A 198 -8.92 -5.09 5.06
C ALA A 198 -9.34 -5.19 6.53
N ILE A 199 -8.57 -5.90 7.36
CA ILE A 199 -8.90 -6.11 8.76
C ILE A 199 -8.79 -4.81 9.57
N GLU A 200 -7.68 -4.06 9.41
CA GLU A 200 -7.47 -2.83 10.17
C GLU A 200 -8.47 -1.73 9.82
N SER A 201 -8.84 -1.59 8.54
CA SER A 201 -9.88 -0.63 8.14
C SER A 201 -11.25 -0.97 8.72
N TYR A 202 -11.57 -2.25 8.89
CA TYR A 202 -12.84 -2.69 9.48
C TYR A 202 -12.97 -2.32 10.95
N TRP A 203 -11.93 -2.53 11.75
CA TRP A 203 -11.99 -2.20 13.17
C TRP A 203 -11.61 -0.77 13.50
N SER A 204 -11.07 0.00 12.56
CA SER A 204 -10.67 1.39 12.78
C SER A 204 -11.81 2.21 13.38
N THR A 205 -11.49 3.09 14.33
CA THR A 205 -12.45 4.03 14.92
C THR A 205 -13.07 4.98 13.89
N LEU A 206 -12.45 5.12 12.70
CA LEU A 206 -12.93 5.93 11.58
C LEU A 206 -13.70 5.10 10.54
N ASN A 207 -14.04 3.86 10.85
CA ASN A 207 -14.76 2.98 9.93
C ASN A 207 -16.13 3.52 9.55
N GLN A 208 -16.58 3.15 8.35
CA GLN A 208 -17.87 3.53 7.77
C GLN A 208 -18.42 2.38 6.91
N PRO A 209 -19.77 2.33 6.67
CA PRO A 209 -20.43 1.16 6.09
C PRO A 209 -19.88 0.71 4.73
N ILE A 210 -19.53 1.64 3.83
CA ILE A 210 -18.93 1.31 2.52
C ILE A 210 -17.58 0.59 2.74
N CYS A 211 -16.76 1.13 3.63
CA CYS A 211 -15.45 0.55 3.95
C CYS A 211 -15.60 -0.84 4.61
N SER A 212 -16.56 -1.04 5.50
CA SER A 212 -16.85 -2.34 6.11
C SER A 212 -17.18 -3.41 5.08
N ALA A 213 -18.06 -3.10 4.13
CA ALA A 213 -18.44 -4.04 3.06
C ALA A 213 -17.24 -4.42 2.19
N CYS A 214 -16.41 -3.42 1.82
CA CYS A 214 -15.18 -3.65 1.07
C CYS A 214 -14.16 -4.48 1.87
N SER A 215 -14.01 -4.22 3.17
CA SER A 215 -13.11 -4.97 4.06
C SER A 215 -13.44 -6.46 4.10
N VAL A 216 -14.71 -6.81 4.32
CA VAL A 216 -15.17 -8.21 4.34
C VAL A 216 -14.92 -8.90 3.00
N TYR A 217 -15.31 -8.25 1.92
CA TYR A 217 -15.12 -8.80 0.57
C TYR A 217 -13.65 -9.08 0.26
N SER A 218 -12.78 -8.10 0.53
CA SER A 218 -11.34 -8.23 0.31
C SER A 218 -10.72 -9.33 1.18
N ALA A 219 -11.01 -9.36 2.48
CA ALA A 219 -10.46 -10.36 3.38
C ALA A 219 -10.83 -11.80 2.96
N ARG A 220 -12.09 -12.03 2.55
CA ARG A 220 -12.53 -13.33 2.03
C ARG A 220 -11.71 -13.78 0.83
N LEU A 221 -11.47 -12.89 -0.12
CA LEU A 221 -10.64 -13.21 -1.29
C LEU A 221 -9.21 -13.55 -0.88
N VAL A 222 -8.61 -12.82 0.07
CA VAL A 222 -7.25 -13.15 0.53
C VAL A 222 -7.19 -14.50 1.21
N PHE A 223 -8.14 -14.83 2.12
CA PHE A 223 -8.17 -16.12 2.79
C PHE A 223 -8.34 -17.30 1.82
N GLU A 224 -9.03 -17.09 0.70
CA GLU A 224 -9.27 -18.12 -0.30
C GLU A 224 -8.12 -18.25 -1.31
N TRP A 225 -7.50 -17.15 -1.75
CA TRP A 225 -6.68 -17.12 -2.96
C TRP A 225 -5.20 -16.83 -2.73
N LEU A 226 -4.77 -16.26 -1.58
CA LEU A 226 -3.38 -15.88 -1.40
C LEU A 226 -2.43 -17.08 -1.44
N GLU A 227 -2.76 -18.16 -0.72
CA GLU A 227 -1.92 -19.36 -0.71
C GLU A 227 -1.88 -20.03 -2.11
N LYS A 228 -2.97 -19.94 -2.88
CA LYS A 228 -2.99 -20.41 -4.29
C LYS A 228 -2.09 -19.55 -5.17
N ALA A 229 -2.20 -18.22 -5.09
CA ALA A 229 -1.37 -17.31 -5.87
C ALA A 229 0.14 -17.44 -5.53
N TYR A 230 0.45 -17.82 -4.28
CA TYR A 230 1.82 -18.07 -3.83
C TYR A 230 2.38 -19.40 -4.39
N ASN A 231 1.59 -20.47 -4.29
CA ASN A 231 2.01 -21.82 -4.70
C ASN A 231 1.94 -22.04 -6.22
N GLU A 232 1.07 -21.30 -6.90
CA GLU A 232 0.79 -21.38 -8.32
C GLU A 232 0.99 -20.00 -8.98
N PRO A 233 2.23 -19.51 -9.10
CA PRO A 233 2.50 -18.14 -9.54
C PRO A 233 1.97 -17.80 -10.93
N ASP A 234 1.79 -18.79 -11.81
CA ASP A 234 1.25 -18.65 -13.17
C ASP A 234 -0.28 -18.81 -13.23
N ASN A 235 -0.96 -19.04 -12.11
CA ASN A 235 -2.41 -19.15 -12.04
C ASN A 235 -3.06 -17.76 -12.19
N LEU A 236 -3.46 -17.43 -13.42
CA LEU A 236 -4.06 -16.13 -13.74
C LEU A 236 -5.32 -15.85 -12.93
N THR A 237 -6.15 -16.86 -12.65
CA THR A 237 -7.35 -16.70 -11.82
C THR A 237 -6.98 -16.28 -10.38
N ALA A 238 -5.98 -16.95 -9.79
CA ALA A 238 -5.51 -16.58 -8.46
C ALA A 238 -4.91 -15.15 -8.43
N ARG A 239 -4.15 -14.77 -9.48
CA ARG A 239 -3.64 -13.41 -9.65
C ARG A 239 -4.77 -12.39 -9.80
N GLU A 240 -5.80 -12.71 -10.57
CA GLU A 240 -6.99 -11.87 -10.77
C GLU A 240 -7.72 -11.65 -9.43
N LYS A 241 -7.95 -12.72 -8.66
CA LYS A 241 -8.59 -12.62 -7.34
C LYS A 241 -7.76 -11.83 -6.32
N MET A 242 -6.44 -11.96 -6.33
CA MET A 242 -5.58 -11.15 -5.47
C MET A 242 -5.53 -9.69 -5.91
N ALA A 243 -5.56 -9.39 -7.22
CA ALA A 243 -5.65 -8.02 -7.73
C ALA A 243 -6.99 -7.38 -7.36
N GLU A 244 -8.09 -8.12 -7.47
CA GLU A 244 -9.43 -7.72 -7.03
C GLU A 244 -9.44 -7.44 -5.51
N ALA A 245 -8.89 -8.33 -4.70
CA ALA A 245 -8.77 -8.15 -3.26
C ALA A 245 -7.98 -6.87 -2.90
N SER A 246 -6.85 -6.64 -3.59
CA SER A 246 -6.00 -5.48 -3.34
C SER A 246 -6.72 -4.17 -3.60
N ILE A 247 -7.40 -4.04 -4.76
CA ILE A 247 -8.09 -2.81 -5.11
C ILE A 247 -9.26 -2.52 -4.17
N VAL A 248 -10.01 -3.57 -3.79
CA VAL A 248 -11.14 -3.44 -2.85
C VAL A 248 -10.65 -3.11 -1.44
N ALA A 249 -9.51 -3.67 -0.98
CA ALA A 249 -8.87 -3.24 0.26
C ALA A 249 -8.45 -1.77 0.20
N GLY A 250 -7.96 -1.30 -0.95
CA GLY A 250 -7.63 0.11 -1.18
C GLY A 250 -8.82 1.03 -0.93
N VAL A 251 -9.98 0.66 -1.45
CA VAL A 251 -11.25 1.36 -1.18
C VAL A 251 -11.60 1.28 0.31
N ALA A 252 -11.45 0.11 0.93
CA ALA A 252 -11.76 -0.12 2.33
C ALA A 252 -10.95 0.80 3.28
N PHE A 253 -9.64 0.93 3.08
CA PHE A 253 -8.79 1.71 3.99
C PHE A 253 -8.63 3.19 3.61
N SER A 254 -9.17 3.62 2.46
CA SER A 254 -8.98 4.98 1.94
C SER A 254 -9.39 6.08 2.93
N HIS A 255 -10.41 5.85 3.74
CA HIS A 255 -10.93 6.78 4.76
C HIS A 255 -10.61 6.33 6.19
N PRO A 256 -10.91 5.08 6.60
CA PRO A 256 -10.63 4.59 7.94
C PRO A 256 -9.15 4.58 8.28
N ARG A 257 -8.30 4.43 7.27
CA ARG A 257 -6.85 4.27 7.43
C ARG A 257 -6.50 2.98 8.19
N THR A 258 -5.22 2.78 8.43
CA THR A 258 -4.67 1.64 9.16
C THR A 258 -4.43 1.97 10.62
N THR A 259 -4.10 0.98 11.44
CA THR A 259 -4.05 1.07 12.90
C THR A 259 -2.75 0.48 13.48
N GLY A 260 -2.86 -0.42 14.46
CA GLY A 260 -1.76 -0.95 15.25
C GLY A 260 -0.74 -1.77 14.48
N SER A 261 -1.19 -2.68 13.60
CA SER A 261 -0.26 -3.54 12.83
C SER A 261 0.62 -2.72 11.89
N HIS A 262 0.03 -1.75 11.19
CA HIS A 262 0.81 -0.83 10.36
C HIS A 262 1.72 0.09 11.18
N ALA A 263 1.29 0.53 12.37
CA ALA A 263 2.15 1.32 13.25
C ALA A 263 3.41 0.53 13.64
N CYS A 264 3.26 -0.76 13.97
CA CYS A 264 4.36 -1.67 14.27
C CYS A 264 5.23 -1.98 13.05
N SER A 265 4.66 -1.96 11.84
CA SER A 265 5.41 -2.30 10.62
C SER A 265 6.54 -1.30 10.31
N PHE A 266 6.38 -0.03 10.62
CA PHE A 266 7.40 0.99 10.31
C PHE A 266 8.76 0.70 10.95
N PRO A 267 8.87 0.51 12.28
CA PRO A 267 10.17 0.19 12.87
C PRO A 267 10.65 -1.22 12.49
N LEU A 268 9.77 -2.21 12.31
CA LEU A 268 10.15 -3.54 11.81
C LEU A 268 10.80 -3.46 10.43
N THR A 269 10.26 -2.64 9.53
CA THR A 269 10.86 -2.40 8.20
C THR A 269 12.14 -1.57 8.29
N ASN A 270 12.13 -0.48 9.06
CA ASN A 270 13.24 0.49 9.04
C ASN A 270 14.48 -0.01 9.79
N ILE A 271 14.32 -0.77 10.87
CA ILE A 271 15.43 -1.25 11.70
C ILE A 271 15.88 -2.66 11.26
N TYR A 272 14.92 -3.54 11.00
CA TYR A 272 15.18 -4.96 10.76
C TYR A 272 15.04 -5.38 9.30
N GLY A 273 14.63 -4.46 8.42
CA GLY A 273 14.58 -4.71 6.98
C GLY A 273 13.47 -5.64 6.50
N LEU A 274 12.43 -5.90 7.31
CA LEU A 274 11.30 -6.70 6.86
C LEU A 274 10.60 -6.01 5.68
N PRO A 275 10.18 -6.76 4.65
CA PRO A 275 9.24 -6.25 3.65
C PRO A 275 7.98 -5.70 4.33
N HIS A 276 7.43 -4.60 3.81
CA HIS A 276 6.36 -3.87 4.49
C HIS A 276 5.14 -4.74 4.86
N GLY A 277 4.61 -5.50 3.90
CA GLY A 277 3.44 -6.36 4.15
C GLY A 277 3.73 -7.50 5.13
N GLU A 278 4.94 -8.08 5.09
CA GLU A 278 5.40 -9.04 6.09
C GLU A 278 5.45 -8.40 7.48
N ALA A 279 5.97 -7.17 7.58
CA ALA A 279 6.02 -6.41 8.81
C ALA A 279 4.62 -6.06 9.36
N CYS A 280 3.64 -5.76 8.49
CA CYS A 280 2.25 -5.58 8.89
C CYS A 280 1.65 -6.88 9.43
N ALA A 281 1.85 -7.98 8.72
CA ALA A 281 1.33 -9.28 9.13
C ALA A 281 1.99 -9.83 10.40
N PHE A 282 3.22 -9.41 10.72
CA PHE A 282 3.99 -9.89 11.88
C PHE A 282 3.19 -9.80 13.18
N THR A 283 2.39 -8.75 13.36
CA THR A 283 1.60 -8.51 14.57
C THR A 283 0.09 -8.63 14.36
N LEU A 284 -0.39 -8.92 13.14
CA LEU A 284 -1.82 -8.84 12.80
C LEU A 284 -2.68 -9.82 13.59
N ASP A 285 -2.28 -11.09 13.69
CA ASP A 285 -3.00 -12.12 14.46
C ASP A 285 -3.05 -11.81 15.95
N TYR A 286 -1.99 -11.19 16.50
CA TYR A 286 -2.01 -10.69 17.88
C TYR A 286 -3.07 -9.60 18.04
N PHE A 287 -3.10 -8.58 17.17
CA PHE A 287 -4.07 -7.50 17.27
C PHE A 287 -5.51 -7.98 17.06
N VAL A 288 -5.74 -9.01 16.23
CA VAL A 288 -7.07 -9.63 16.12
C VAL A 288 -7.53 -10.18 17.47
N LYS A 289 -6.68 -10.94 18.17
CA LYS A 289 -7.00 -11.50 19.50
C LYS A 289 -7.16 -10.39 20.53
N PHE A 290 -6.22 -9.44 20.57
CA PHE A 290 -6.23 -8.34 21.52
C PHE A 290 -7.48 -7.46 21.39
N ASN A 291 -7.89 -7.13 20.17
CA ASN A 291 -9.08 -6.33 19.93
C ASN A 291 -10.36 -7.13 20.20
N ALA A 292 -10.39 -8.44 19.96
CA ALA A 292 -11.51 -9.29 20.31
C ALA A 292 -11.76 -9.31 21.83
N ASP A 293 -10.69 -9.38 22.63
CA ASP A 293 -10.78 -9.42 24.10
C ASP A 293 -11.19 -8.07 24.70
N ASN A 294 -10.74 -6.96 24.11
CA ASN A 294 -10.81 -5.66 24.74
C ASN A 294 -11.80 -4.69 24.10
N ALA A 295 -12.14 -4.85 22.81
CA ALA A 295 -12.97 -3.90 22.05
C ALA A 295 -14.26 -4.47 21.48
N ASP A 296 -14.43 -5.79 21.41
CA ASP A 296 -15.57 -6.40 20.70
C ASP A 296 -16.88 -6.38 21.50
N LYS A 297 -17.12 -5.27 22.21
CA LYS A 297 -18.36 -5.09 23.02
C LYS A 297 -19.63 -5.02 22.17
N ASP A 298 -19.51 -4.56 20.93
CA ASP A 298 -20.60 -4.48 19.96
C ASP A 298 -20.68 -5.70 19.04
N GLY A 299 -19.81 -6.69 19.22
CA GLY A 299 -19.74 -7.91 18.42
C GLY A 299 -19.25 -7.69 16.99
N ARG A 300 -18.66 -6.54 16.69
CA ARG A 300 -18.23 -6.17 15.33
C ARG A 300 -17.17 -7.11 14.78
N LEU A 301 -16.15 -7.43 15.57
CA LEU A 301 -15.07 -8.31 15.15
C LEU A 301 -15.54 -9.76 15.01
N LYS A 302 -16.46 -10.19 15.89
CA LYS A 302 -17.15 -11.48 15.77
C LYS A 302 -17.96 -11.56 14.47
N ALA A 303 -18.70 -10.50 14.13
CA ALA A 303 -19.45 -10.42 12.87
C ALA A 303 -18.51 -10.47 11.66
N PHE A 304 -17.41 -9.72 11.67
CA PHE A 304 -16.41 -9.76 10.61
C PHE A 304 -15.82 -11.17 10.41
N ALA A 305 -15.45 -11.85 11.50
CA ALA A 305 -14.95 -13.20 11.43
C ALA A 305 -15.97 -14.17 10.82
N ALA A 306 -17.24 -14.07 11.24
CA ALA A 306 -18.35 -14.87 10.68
C ALA A 306 -18.58 -14.59 9.19
N ASP A 307 -18.56 -13.33 8.78
CA ASP A 307 -18.70 -12.91 7.38
C ASP A 307 -17.53 -13.40 6.52
N CYS A 308 -16.34 -13.59 7.14
CA CYS A 308 -15.16 -14.19 6.49
C CYS A 308 -15.15 -15.73 6.55
N GLY A 309 -16.18 -16.36 7.15
CA GLY A 309 -16.33 -17.83 7.20
C GLY A 309 -15.72 -18.51 8.44
N PHE A 310 -15.41 -17.74 9.50
CA PHE A 310 -14.84 -18.25 10.74
C PHE A 310 -15.87 -18.26 11.88
N GLY A 311 -15.78 -19.25 12.77
CA GLY A 311 -16.67 -19.33 13.94
C GLY A 311 -16.36 -18.29 15.01
N SER A 312 -15.16 -17.72 15.01
CA SER A 312 -14.72 -16.69 15.97
C SER A 312 -13.54 -15.86 15.44
N ALA A 313 -13.28 -14.71 16.09
CA ALA A 313 -12.08 -13.91 15.82
C ALA A 313 -10.78 -14.69 16.16
N TYR A 314 -10.81 -15.58 17.14
CA TYR A 314 -9.67 -16.43 17.50
C TYR A 314 -9.35 -17.43 16.39
N GLU A 315 -10.38 -18.10 15.82
CA GLU A 315 -10.18 -19.01 14.69
C GLU A 315 -9.60 -18.25 13.48
N MET A 316 -10.10 -17.05 13.21
CA MET A 316 -9.54 -16.19 12.16
C MET A 316 -8.07 -15.83 12.44
N ALA A 317 -7.71 -15.49 13.68
CA ALA A 317 -6.34 -15.20 14.06
C ALA A 317 -5.42 -16.42 13.92
N GLU A 318 -5.91 -17.62 14.24
CA GLU A 318 -5.18 -18.87 14.03
C GLU A 318 -4.96 -19.15 12.54
N LYS A 319 -5.97 -18.91 11.69
CA LYS A 319 -5.80 -19.00 10.23
C LYS A 319 -4.76 -18.00 9.72
N ILE A 320 -4.73 -16.78 10.22
CA ILE A 320 -3.71 -15.78 9.86
C ILE A 320 -2.31 -16.29 10.25
N SER A 321 -2.16 -16.80 11.47
CA SER A 321 -0.90 -17.38 11.95
C SER A 321 -0.46 -18.55 11.07
N GLN A 322 -1.38 -19.47 10.72
CA GLN A 322 -1.09 -20.58 9.83
C GLN A 322 -0.67 -20.11 8.42
N MET A 323 -1.36 -19.11 7.87
CA MET A 323 -0.99 -18.53 6.58
C MET A 323 0.41 -17.93 6.59
N LYS A 324 0.79 -17.20 7.66
CA LYS A 324 2.17 -16.67 7.80
C LYS A 324 3.22 -17.79 7.70
N HIS A 325 2.99 -18.92 8.37
CA HIS A 325 3.87 -20.08 8.28
C HIS A 325 3.91 -20.69 6.88
N ASN A 326 2.75 -20.93 6.26
CA ASN A 326 2.64 -21.55 4.94
C ASN A 326 3.31 -20.69 3.85
N LEU A 327 3.30 -19.37 4.02
CA LEU A 327 3.89 -18.39 3.12
C LEU A 327 5.37 -18.10 3.45
N GLY A 328 5.96 -18.78 4.44
CA GLY A 328 7.37 -18.62 4.82
C GLY A 328 7.70 -17.27 5.44
N MET A 329 6.73 -16.61 6.08
CA MET A 329 6.94 -15.33 6.75
C MET A 329 7.59 -15.51 8.12
N LYS A 330 8.37 -14.54 8.55
CA LYS A 330 8.93 -14.51 9.91
C LYS A 330 7.83 -14.18 10.91
N THR A 331 7.86 -14.86 12.05
CA THR A 331 6.83 -14.77 13.09
C THR A 331 7.41 -14.50 14.47
N ARG A 332 8.73 -14.57 14.62
CA ARG A 332 9.45 -14.37 15.89
C ARG A 332 10.48 -13.26 15.77
N LEU A 333 10.64 -12.49 16.84
CA LEU A 333 11.65 -11.44 16.93
C LEU A 333 13.09 -11.98 16.78
N SER A 334 13.34 -13.21 17.26
CA SER A 334 14.65 -13.87 17.11
C SER A 334 15.02 -14.12 15.63
N GLU A 335 14.05 -14.37 14.75
CA GLU A 335 14.27 -14.58 13.32
C GLU A 335 14.70 -13.31 12.56
N ILE A 336 14.48 -12.15 13.18
CA ILE A 336 14.86 -10.83 12.61
C ILE A 336 16.05 -10.20 13.34
N GLY A 337 16.63 -10.92 14.33
CA GLY A 337 17.77 -10.42 15.10
C GLY A 337 17.40 -9.47 16.26
N CYS A 338 16.12 -9.37 16.61
CA CYS A 338 15.67 -8.65 17.80
C CYS A 338 15.62 -9.63 18.98
N THR A 339 16.69 -9.66 19.79
CA THR A 339 16.88 -10.70 20.83
C THR A 339 17.02 -10.13 22.25
N THR A 340 17.33 -8.83 22.39
CA THR A 340 17.54 -8.21 23.70
C THR A 340 16.34 -7.40 24.14
N ASP A 341 16.22 -7.18 25.44
CA ASP A 341 15.15 -6.37 26.01
C ASP A 341 15.25 -4.88 25.59
N GLU A 342 16.47 -4.37 25.43
CA GLU A 342 16.72 -3.00 24.95
C GLU A 342 16.20 -2.80 23.53
N GLN A 343 16.41 -3.80 22.65
CA GLN A 343 15.89 -3.78 21.29
C GLN A 343 14.35 -3.82 21.26
N ILE A 344 13.73 -4.61 22.15
CA ILE A 344 12.27 -4.67 22.28
C ILE A 344 11.72 -3.33 22.76
N LYS A 345 12.37 -2.67 23.75
CA LYS A 345 11.98 -1.34 24.23
C LYS A 345 12.09 -0.28 23.13
N GLU A 346 13.18 -0.29 22.35
CA GLU A 346 13.35 0.59 21.21
C GLU A 346 12.25 0.39 20.16
N LEU A 347 11.99 -0.88 19.81
CA LEU A 347 10.94 -1.25 18.86
C LEU A 347 9.57 -0.77 19.35
N THR A 348 9.26 -0.99 20.61
CA THR A 348 8.04 -0.52 21.27
C THR A 348 7.88 0.99 21.15
N GLN A 349 8.90 1.75 21.56
CA GLN A 349 8.86 3.21 21.52
C GLN A 349 8.62 3.74 20.10
N LYS A 350 9.30 3.16 19.11
CA LYS A 350 9.19 3.58 17.70
C LYS A 350 7.88 3.15 17.04
N SER A 351 7.18 2.16 17.58
CA SER A 351 5.85 1.74 17.14
C SER A 351 4.74 2.71 17.57
N MET A 352 4.96 3.46 18.65
CA MET A 352 3.97 4.43 19.15
C MET A 352 3.81 5.60 18.18
N SER A 353 2.69 5.64 17.49
CA SER A 353 2.40 6.66 16.48
C SER A 353 0.92 7.06 16.49
N MET A 354 0.57 8.07 15.70
CA MET A 354 -0.82 8.51 15.54
C MET A 354 -1.75 7.40 14.98
N LEU A 355 -1.21 6.37 14.31
CA LEU A 355 -2.00 5.25 13.81
C LEU A 355 -2.59 4.42 14.96
N MET A 356 -1.88 4.28 16.08
CA MET A 356 -2.37 3.58 17.28
C MET A 356 -3.69 4.15 17.79
N LYS A 357 -3.90 5.47 17.65
CA LYS A 357 -5.14 6.14 18.11
C LYS A 357 -6.40 5.77 17.31
N ARG A 358 -6.23 5.10 16.18
CA ARG A 358 -7.35 4.60 15.36
C ARG A 358 -7.73 3.17 15.70
N ASN A 359 -6.94 2.50 16.54
CA ASN A 359 -7.29 1.17 17.03
C ASN A 359 -8.52 1.26 17.92
N PRO A 360 -9.45 0.28 17.89
CA PRO A 360 -10.68 0.35 18.67
C PRO A 360 -10.45 0.33 20.20
N VAL A 361 -9.30 -0.22 20.62
CA VAL A 361 -8.81 -0.14 22.00
C VAL A 361 -7.69 0.88 22.07
N GLU A 362 -7.66 1.69 23.11
CA GLU A 362 -6.51 2.55 23.39
C GLU A 362 -5.30 1.65 23.72
N LEU A 363 -4.24 1.80 22.93
CA LEU A 363 -3.02 1.02 23.05
C LEU A 363 -1.99 1.81 23.84
N THR A 364 -1.58 1.26 24.98
CA THR A 364 -0.50 1.81 25.79
C THR A 364 0.86 1.31 25.30
N GLN A 365 1.93 1.99 25.68
CA GLN A 365 3.28 1.51 25.42
C GLN A 365 3.54 0.16 26.05
N ASN A 366 2.93 -0.13 27.20
CA ASN A 366 3.04 -1.44 27.87
C ASN A 366 2.38 -2.55 27.07
N ASP A 367 1.19 -2.31 26.50
CA ASP A 367 0.51 -3.32 25.66
C ASP A 367 1.38 -3.71 24.45
N ILE A 368 2.03 -2.73 23.82
CA ILE A 368 2.94 -2.98 22.69
C ILE A 368 4.22 -3.69 23.13
N TYR A 369 4.75 -3.36 24.31
CA TYR A 369 5.90 -4.07 24.88
C TYR A 369 5.57 -5.54 25.16
N GLU A 370 4.46 -5.82 25.85
CA GLU A 370 4.01 -7.19 26.14
C GLU A 370 3.73 -8.00 24.86
N MET A 371 3.15 -7.36 23.84
CA MET A 371 2.99 -7.97 22.52
C MET A 371 4.35 -8.43 21.96
N TYR A 372 5.35 -7.54 21.91
CA TYR A 372 6.66 -7.92 21.39
C TYR A 372 7.37 -8.97 22.24
N VAL A 373 7.22 -8.92 23.57
CA VAL A 373 7.74 -9.98 24.46
C VAL A 373 7.13 -11.34 24.12
N SER A 374 5.84 -11.39 23.82
CA SER A 374 5.15 -12.63 23.43
C SER A 374 5.60 -13.20 22.08
N LEU A 375 6.22 -12.36 21.23
CA LEU A 375 6.74 -12.72 19.91
C LEU A 375 8.27 -13.02 19.92
N LYS A 376 8.93 -13.06 21.06
CA LYS A 376 10.36 -13.32 21.26
C LYS A 376 10.85 -14.77 20.91
#